data_7259060c94f42daec9ae591feac602ba
#
_entry.id   7259060c94f42daec9ae591feac602ba
#
_cell.length_a   1.000
_cell.length_b   1.000
_cell.length_c   1.000
_cell.angle_alpha   90.00
_cell.angle_beta   90.00
_cell.angle_gamma   90.00
#
_symmetry.space_group_name_H-M   'P 1'
#
loop_
_entity.id
_entity.type
_entity.pdbx_description
1 polymer ?
#
loop_
_entity_poly.entity_id
_entity_poly.type
_entity_poly.pdbx_seq_one_letter_code
_entity_poly.pdbx_strand_id
1 'polypeptide(L)'
;KDVIEKECQGPLEFYESTYNLDMVAGHEPIKAWLRQDAELLRKGKIHALPMGYLIAGRIGTGKTFLVQCWAGELGIPCVVLKNFRDKWVGTTESNLEKIFSILYALGQVVVFVDEADQITGKRDSGSTDSGLSGRIYAMLAKEMSETKNRGKIIWVFATSRPDLLEVDLKRPGRLDVHFPLFPPQTEKEYRDLFLGISKKLKYPMDPKDIPHLPKGAVYSGNEIEGIMVRALRVLELEKEPKRSLPEILGGVIKEVKANANTRKLEYMDLVAVRECTDSQFLPREYASLSPEEIENKIEALKRFV
;
A
#
# COMPACT_ATOMS: atom_id res chain seq x y z
N LYS A 1 -11.24 9.09 -21.77
CA LYS A 1 -10.24 8.17 -21.22
C LYS A 1 -9.16 7.89 -22.26
N ASP A 2 -9.47 7.27 -23.39
CA ASP A 2 -8.51 6.84 -24.42
C ASP A 2 -7.66 7.99 -25.01
N VAL A 3 -8.21 9.20 -25.08
CA VAL A 3 -7.50 10.40 -25.54
C VAL A 3 -6.47 10.83 -24.48
N ILE A 4 -6.87 10.84 -23.21
CA ILE A 4 -6.00 11.23 -22.10
C ILE A 4 -4.88 10.19 -21.90
N GLU A 5 -5.19 8.90 -22.01
CA GLU A 5 -4.17 7.83 -21.95
C GLU A 5 -3.14 7.94 -23.08
N LYS A 6 -3.56 8.35 -24.28
CA LYS A 6 -2.63 8.58 -25.42
C LYS A 6 -1.77 9.83 -25.25
N GLU A 7 -2.30 10.89 -24.69
CA GLU A 7 -1.54 12.12 -24.41
C GLU A 7 -0.58 11.96 -23.21
N CYS A 8 -0.90 11.06 -22.28
CA CYS A 8 -0.12 10.79 -21.08
C CYS A 8 0.74 9.53 -21.19
N GLN A 9 1.01 8.99 -22.38
CA GLN A 9 1.80 7.76 -22.56
C GLN A 9 3.13 7.84 -21.81
N GLY A 10 3.14 7.23 -20.63
CA GLY A 10 4.33 7.01 -19.81
C GLY A 10 4.18 7.26 -18.31
N PRO A 11 3.80 8.44 -17.82
CA PRO A 11 3.86 8.76 -16.38
C PRO A 11 2.57 8.50 -15.61
N LEU A 12 1.42 8.48 -16.27
CA LEU A 12 0.11 8.23 -15.67
C LEU A 12 -0.48 6.94 -16.21
N GLU A 13 -0.96 6.12 -15.31
CA GLU A 13 -1.79 4.94 -15.63
C GLU A 13 -3.12 5.07 -14.93
N PHE A 14 -4.21 4.99 -15.71
CA PHE A 14 -5.55 4.95 -15.15
C PHE A 14 -5.84 3.56 -14.60
N TYR A 15 -6.28 3.52 -13.35
CA TYR A 15 -6.66 2.29 -12.69
C TYR A 15 -8.18 2.26 -12.47
N GLU A 16 -8.82 1.24 -13.04
CA GLU A 16 -10.21 0.93 -12.76
C GLU A 16 -10.29 -0.30 -11.85
N SER A 17 -10.85 -0.13 -10.68
CA SER A 17 -11.01 -1.23 -9.74
C SER A 17 -12.46 -1.71 -9.71
N THR A 18 -12.63 -3.02 -9.78
CA THR A 18 -13.88 -3.71 -9.47
C THR A 18 -13.91 -4.23 -8.03
N TYR A 19 -12.83 -3.99 -7.27
CA TYR A 19 -12.66 -4.43 -5.89
C TYR A 19 -13.26 -3.41 -4.92
N ASN A 20 -13.55 -3.86 -3.70
CA ASN A 20 -13.99 -3.02 -2.60
C ASN A 20 -13.23 -3.38 -1.30
N LEU A 21 -13.41 -2.59 -0.25
CA LEU A 21 -12.71 -2.77 1.02
C LEU A 21 -13.09 -4.07 1.77
N ASP A 22 -14.20 -4.74 1.41
CA ASP A 22 -14.55 -6.04 2.01
C ASP A 22 -13.58 -7.15 1.59
N MET A 23 -12.83 -6.95 0.51
CA MET A 23 -11.79 -7.88 0.05
C MET A 23 -10.47 -7.76 0.83
N VAL A 24 -10.31 -6.69 1.61
CA VAL A 24 -9.11 -6.47 2.43
C VAL A 24 -9.29 -7.19 3.76
N ALA A 25 -8.43 -8.17 4.02
CA ALA A 25 -8.42 -8.89 5.30
C ALA A 25 -7.80 -8.03 6.40
N GLY A 26 -8.41 -8.02 7.58
CA GLY A 26 -7.96 -7.23 8.72
C GLY A 26 -8.11 -5.71 8.54
N HIS A 27 -7.33 -4.96 9.31
CA HIS A 27 -7.27 -3.50 9.25
C HIS A 27 -8.64 -2.79 9.40
N GLU A 28 -9.53 -3.32 10.24
CA GLU A 28 -10.90 -2.81 10.39
C GLU A 28 -10.97 -1.31 10.75
N PRO A 29 -10.12 -0.76 11.65
CA PRO A 29 -10.14 0.68 11.92
C PRO A 29 -9.77 1.52 10.70
N ILE A 30 -8.81 1.08 9.89
CA ILE A 30 -8.40 1.77 8.66
C ILE A 30 -9.53 1.74 7.62
N LYS A 31 -10.15 0.57 7.42
CA LYS A 31 -11.30 0.43 6.51
C LYS A 31 -12.47 1.29 6.94
N ALA A 32 -12.76 1.34 8.23
CA ALA A 32 -13.82 2.19 8.79
C ALA A 32 -13.55 3.67 8.52
N TRP A 33 -12.31 4.13 8.73
CA TRP A 33 -11.89 5.50 8.41
C TRP A 33 -12.07 5.82 6.93
N LEU A 34 -11.54 4.97 6.05
CA LEU A 34 -11.63 5.16 4.61
C LEU A 34 -13.08 5.18 4.10
N ARG A 35 -13.99 4.41 4.72
CA ARG A 35 -15.43 4.45 4.42
C ARG A 35 -16.09 5.75 4.89
N GLN A 36 -15.71 6.26 6.06
CA GLN A 36 -16.19 7.55 6.53
C GLN A 36 -15.77 8.67 5.57
N ASP A 37 -14.53 8.66 5.09
CA ASP A 37 -14.05 9.62 4.12
C ASP A 37 -14.77 9.50 2.77
N ALA A 38 -15.07 8.28 2.33
CA ALA A 38 -15.89 8.05 1.14
C ALA A 38 -17.31 8.62 1.30
N GLU A 39 -17.90 8.50 2.50
CA GLU A 39 -19.20 9.07 2.80
C GLU A 39 -19.16 10.61 2.81
N LEU A 40 -18.13 11.21 3.43
CA LEU A 40 -17.92 12.66 3.43
C LEU A 40 -17.78 13.20 2.00
N LEU A 41 -17.06 12.49 1.14
CA LEU A 41 -16.89 12.84 -0.25
C LEU A 41 -18.23 12.84 -1.00
N ARG A 42 -19.02 11.76 -0.86
CA ARG A 42 -20.35 11.63 -1.48
C ARG A 42 -21.33 12.72 -1.00
N LYS A 43 -21.20 13.14 0.26
CA LYS A 43 -22.01 14.24 0.84
C LYS A 43 -21.49 15.64 0.49
N GLY A 44 -20.40 15.76 -0.28
CA GLY A 44 -19.78 17.03 -0.61
C GLY A 44 -19.13 17.76 0.58
N LYS A 45 -18.87 17.05 1.69
CA LYS A 45 -18.23 17.61 2.90
C LYS A 45 -16.70 17.60 2.78
N ILE A 46 -16.19 18.08 1.66
CA ILE A 46 -14.77 18.03 1.29
C ILE A 46 -13.85 18.75 2.27
N HIS A 47 -14.34 19.75 3.00
CA HIS A 47 -13.57 20.47 4.01
C HIS A 47 -13.14 19.61 5.21
N ALA A 48 -13.82 18.49 5.43
CA ALA A 48 -13.52 17.54 6.51
C ALA A 48 -12.58 16.39 6.07
N LEU A 49 -12.22 16.35 4.78
CA LEU A 49 -11.31 15.33 4.26
C LEU A 49 -9.84 15.71 4.49
N PRO A 50 -8.94 14.74 4.71
CA PRO A 50 -7.51 14.99 4.65
C PRO A 50 -7.06 15.40 3.24
N MET A 51 -5.91 16.06 3.13
CA MET A 51 -5.29 16.38 1.84
C MET A 51 -4.70 15.13 1.18
N GLY A 52 -4.20 14.21 1.99
CA GLY A 52 -3.62 12.97 1.50
C GLY A 52 -3.36 11.95 2.61
N TYR A 53 -2.99 10.77 2.17
CA TYR A 53 -2.74 9.60 3.01
C TYR A 53 -1.37 9.02 2.74
N LEU A 54 -0.69 8.59 3.80
CA LEU A 54 0.50 7.75 3.72
C LEU A 54 0.14 6.33 4.17
N ILE A 55 0.38 5.36 3.33
CA ILE A 55 0.22 3.94 3.64
C ILE A 55 1.60 3.32 3.80
N ALA A 56 1.97 3.02 5.02
CA ALA A 56 3.27 2.46 5.36
C ALA A 56 3.17 1.01 5.84
N GLY A 57 4.19 0.20 5.61
CA GLY A 57 4.24 -1.19 6.10
C GLY A 57 5.17 -2.05 5.29
N ARG A 58 5.56 -3.19 5.85
CA ARG A 58 6.50 -4.12 5.20
C ARG A 58 6.03 -4.55 3.80
N ILE A 59 6.95 -5.08 3.02
CA ILE A 59 6.64 -5.64 1.69
C ILE A 59 5.62 -6.78 1.83
N GLY A 60 4.62 -6.78 0.94
CA GLY A 60 3.61 -7.84 0.87
C GLY A 60 2.40 -7.66 1.80
N THR A 61 2.27 -6.54 2.52
CA THR A 61 1.11 -6.26 3.39
C THR A 61 -0.14 -5.77 2.65
N GLY A 62 -0.10 -5.68 1.31
CA GLY A 62 -1.27 -5.32 0.51
C GLY A 62 -1.54 -3.82 0.39
N LYS A 63 -0.52 -2.95 0.54
CA LYS A 63 -0.66 -1.49 0.40
C LYS A 63 -1.34 -1.08 -0.90
N THR A 64 -0.81 -1.54 -2.01
CA THR A 64 -1.37 -1.28 -3.36
C THR A 64 -2.79 -1.83 -3.48
N PHE A 65 -3.05 -3.03 -2.95
CA PHE A 65 -4.37 -3.65 -2.97
C PHE A 65 -5.41 -2.87 -2.15
N LEU A 66 -5.03 -2.35 -0.98
CA LEU A 66 -5.91 -1.48 -0.17
C LEU A 66 -6.35 -0.25 -0.96
N VAL A 67 -5.40 0.43 -1.64
CA VAL A 67 -5.71 1.61 -2.47
C VAL A 67 -6.65 1.26 -3.61
N GLN A 68 -6.41 0.14 -4.28
CA GLN A 68 -7.24 -0.37 -5.36
C GLN A 68 -8.67 -0.66 -4.88
N CYS A 69 -8.82 -1.31 -3.73
CA CYS A 69 -10.13 -1.58 -3.13
C CYS A 69 -10.86 -0.29 -2.74
N TRP A 70 -10.14 0.67 -2.16
CA TRP A 70 -10.73 1.94 -1.78
C TRP A 70 -11.15 2.79 -2.98
N ALA A 71 -10.32 2.86 -4.02
CA ALA A 71 -10.65 3.55 -5.26
C ALA A 71 -11.92 2.97 -5.92
N GLY A 72 -12.07 1.63 -5.92
CA GLY A 72 -13.28 0.97 -6.40
C GLY A 72 -14.51 1.30 -5.57
N GLU A 73 -14.38 1.39 -4.24
CA GLU A 73 -15.48 1.77 -3.34
C GLU A 73 -15.85 3.26 -3.45
N LEU A 74 -14.88 4.13 -3.71
CA LEU A 74 -15.11 5.55 -3.95
C LEU A 74 -15.91 5.81 -5.24
N GLY A 75 -15.67 5.01 -6.28
CA GLY A 75 -16.29 5.19 -7.59
C GLY A 75 -15.78 6.42 -8.35
N ILE A 76 -14.59 6.93 -8.01
CA ILE A 76 -13.91 8.03 -8.70
C ILE A 76 -12.66 7.50 -9.42
N PRO A 77 -12.17 8.19 -10.46
CA PRO A 77 -10.94 7.79 -11.14
C PRO A 77 -9.77 7.65 -10.19
N CYS A 78 -8.96 6.61 -10.40
CA CYS A 78 -7.67 6.45 -9.74
C CYS A 78 -6.56 6.50 -10.80
N VAL A 79 -5.55 7.30 -10.57
CA VAL A 79 -4.37 7.42 -11.44
C VAL A 79 -3.14 7.02 -10.64
N VAL A 80 -2.36 6.14 -11.21
CA VAL A 80 -1.06 5.74 -10.66
C VAL A 80 0.02 6.59 -11.30
N LEU A 81 0.78 7.30 -10.46
CA LEU A 81 1.99 7.99 -10.89
C LEU A 81 3.15 6.98 -10.92
N LYS A 82 3.63 6.69 -12.12
CA LYS A 82 4.79 5.81 -12.32
C LYS A 82 6.10 6.55 -12.06
N ASN A 83 7.16 5.77 -11.82
CA ASN A 83 8.48 6.30 -11.51
C ASN A 83 8.97 7.30 -12.58
N PHE A 84 9.25 8.54 -12.14
CA PHE A 84 9.67 9.65 -12.98
C PHE A 84 11.15 9.58 -13.37
N ARG A 85 11.96 8.80 -12.64
CA ARG A 85 13.43 8.87 -12.75
C ARG A 85 13.97 8.30 -14.05
N ASP A 86 13.40 7.20 -14.53
CA ASP A 86 14.00 6.43 -15.63
C ASP A 86 13.67 6.96 -17.03
N LYS A 87 12.63 7.81 -17.17
CA LYS A 87 12.12 8.24 -18.49
C LYS A 87 12.21 9.74 -18.76
N TRP A 88 12.73 10.57 -17.83
CA TRP A 88 12.47 12.01 -17.87
C TRP A 88 13.70 12.91 -17.72
N VAL A 89 14.85 12.44 -18.13
CA VAL A 89 16.07 13.27 -18.17
C VAL A 89 15.85 14.41 -19.18
N GLY A 90 15.70 15.63 -18.67
CA GLY A 90 15.65 16.88 -19.45
C GLY A 90 14.27 17.55 -19.60
N THR A 91 13.13 16.91 -19.28
CA THR A 91 11.77 17.49 -19.48
C THR A 91 10.84 17.31 -18.28
N THR A 92 11.37 17.02 -17.12
CA THR A 92 10.61 16.55 -15.95
C THR A 92 9.60 17.58 -15.42
N GLU A 93 9.99 18.87 -15.38
CA GLU A 93 9.13 19.93 -14.81
C GLU A 93 7.90 20.17 -15.70
N SER A 94 8.08 20.30 -17.02
CA SER A 94 6.97 20.52 -17.96
C SER A 94 6.00 19.32 -18.01
N ASN A 95 6.51 18.13 -17.77
CA ASN A 95 5.69 16.93 -17.73
C ASN A 95 4.85 16.85 -16.45
N LEU A 96 5.40 17.27 -15.30
CA LEU A 96 4.62 17.38 -14.05
C LEU A 96 3.51 18.42 -14.18
N GLU A 97 3.78 19.58 -14.78
CA GLU A 97 2.77 20.62 -15.05
C GLU A 97 1.63 20.08 -15.93
N LYS A 98 1.97 19.31 -16.96
CA LYS A 98 0.95 18.62 -17.79
C LYS A 98 0.12 17.63 -16.96
N ILE A 99 0.77 16.83 -16.10
CA ILE A 99 0.06 15.91 -15.20
C ILE A 99 -0.90 16.69 -14.31
N PHE A 100 -0.46 17.76 -13.65
CA PHE A 100 -1.36 18.56 -12.80
C PHE A 100 -2.53 19.14 -13.59
N SER A 101 -2.29 19.63 -14.82
CA SER A 101 -3.35 20.11 -15.69
C SER A 101 -4.40 19.04 -15.98
N ILE A 102 -3.97 17.79 -16.19
CA ILE A 102 -4.86 16.65 -16.41
C ILE A 102 -5.64 16.30 -15.14
N LEU A 103 -4.97 16.26 -13.98
CA LEU A 103 -5.62 16.01 -12.69
C LEU A 103 -6.71 17.07 -12.42
N TYR A 104 -6.45 18.34 -12.72
CA TYR A 104 -7.45 19.39 -12.60
C TYR A 104 -8.64 19.19 -13.53
N ALA A 105 -8.39 18.73 -14.77
CA ALA A 105 -9.44 18.48 -15.75
C ALA A 105 -10.33 17.27 -15.36
N LEU A 106 -9.79 16.29 -14.63
CA LEU A 106 -10.55 15.13 -14.14
C LEU A 106 -11.53 15.49 -13.02
N GLY A 107 -11.29 16.58 -12.29
CA GLY A 107 -12.10 16.99 -11.15
C GLY A 107 -11.79 16.18 -9.90
N GLN A 108 -12.60 15.16 -9.56
CA GLN A 108 -12.31 14.29 -8.42
C GLN A 108 -11.47 13.08 -8.87
N VAL A 109 -10.31 12.90 -8.25
CA VAL A 109 -9.37 11.83 -8.61
C VAL A 109 -8.53 11.40 -7.41
N VAL A 110 -8.29 10.10 -7.29
CA VAL A 110 -7.24 9.56 -6.40
C VAL A 110 -5.94 9.51 -7.19
N VAL A 111 -4.90 10.11 -6.66
CA VAL A 111 -3.53 10.06 -7.20
C VAL A 111 -2.70 9.14 -6.33
N PHE A 112 -2.39 7.98 -6.87
CA PHE A 112 -1.64 6.95 -6.17
C PHE A 112 -0.16 6.96 -6.56
N VAL A 113 0.70 7.05 -5.57
CA VAL A 113 2.17 7.00 -5.70
C VAL A 113 2.67 5.76 -4.97
N ASP A 114 2.95 4.69 -5.71
CA ASP A 114 3.51 3.48 -5.13
C ASP A 114 5.04 3.58 -5.02
N GLU A 115 5.63 2.86 -4.07
CA GLU A 115 7.08 2.90 -3.78
C GLU A 115 7.61 4.34 -3.66
N ALA A 116 6.87 5.18 -2.92
CA ALA A 116 7.09 6.62 -2.86
C ALA A 116 8.51 7.01 -2.38
N ASP A 117 9.16 6.17 -1.56
CA ASP A 117 10.55 6.32 -1.15
C ASP A 117 11.54 6.29 -2.33
N GLN A 118 11.23 5.58 -3.40
CA GLN A 118 12.07 5.55 -4.61
C GLN A 118 11.97 6.85 -5.43
N ILE A 119 10.80 7.49 -5.40
CA ILE A 119 10.54 8.72 -6.14
C ILE A 119 11.06 9.95 -5.39
N THR A 120 10.86 10.00 -4.08
CA THR A 120 11.09 11.18 -3.23
C THR A 120 12.18 10.98 -2.18
N GLY A 121 12.77 9.79 -2.09
CA GLY A 121 13.72 9.42 -1.04
C GLY A 121 15.08 10.10 -1.19
N LYS A 122 15.70 10.39 -0.03
CA LYS A 122 17.11 10.81 0.05
C LYS A 122 17.99 9.70 -0.51
N ARG A 123 18.80 10.01 -1.52
CA ARG A 123 19.96 9.17 -1.85
C ARG A 123 21.18 9.71 -1.14
N ASP A 124 22.00 8.82 -0.60
CA ASP A 124 23.30 9.16 -0.04
C ASP A 124 24.12 9.99 -1.04
N SER A 125 24.70 11.05 -0.50
CA SER A 125 25.47 12.08 -1.18
C SER A 125 26.47 11.52 -2.18
N GLY A 126 26.29 11.84 -3.47
CA GLY A 126 27.30 11.55 -4.48
C GLY A 126 26.87 11.59 -5.94
N SER A 127 25.58 11.68 -6.26
CA SER A 127 25.14 11.76 -7.66
C SER A 127 24.64 13.16 -8.04
N THR A 128 24.97 13.59 -9.25
CA THR A 128 24.49 14.80 -9.94
C THR A 128 22.96 14.89 -10.07
N ASP A 129 22.25 13.86 -9.65
CA ASP A 129 20.80 13.69 -9.74
C ASP A 129 20.03 14.32 -8.55
N SER A 130 20.74 14.83 -7.53
CA SER A 130 20.12 15.42 -6.33
C SER A 130 19.29 16.67 -6.62
N GLY A 131 19.67 17.44 -7.62
CA GLY A 131 18.96 18.67 -8.01
C GLY A 131 17.61 18.41 -8.68
N LEU A 132 17.49 17.38 -9.52
CA LEU A 132 16.25 17.05 -10.23
C LEU A 132 15.22 16.45 -9.27
N SER A 133 15.63 15.50 -8.43
CA SER A 133 14.77 14.90 -7.41
C SER A 133 14.20 15.93 -6.43
N GLY A 134 15.03 16.91 -6.02
CA GLY A 134 14.61 18.01 -5.15
C GLY A 134 13.55 18.92 -5.78
N ARG A 135 13.63 19.19 -7.09
CA ARG A 135 12.64 20.02 -7.80
C ARG A 135 11.31 19.30 -7.98
N ILE A 136 11.34 18.03 -8.40
CA ILE A 136 10.13 17.18 -8.48
C ILE A 136 9.41 17.17 -7.13
N TYR A 137 10.17 16.92 -6.08
CA TYR A 137 9.69 16.94 -4.72
C TYR A 137 9.02 18.28 -4.36
N ALA A 138 9.69 19.40 -4.61
CA ALA A 138 9.16 20.73 -4.31
C ALA A 138 7.85 21.02 -5.07
N MET A 139 7.74 20.59 -6.33
CA MET A 139 6.53 20.73 -7.13
C MET A 139 5.38 19.88 -6.57
N LEU A 140 5.64 18.62 -6.23
CA LEU A 140 4.64 17.74 -5.59
C LEU A 140 4.19 18.31 -4.24
N ALA A 141 5.13 18.70 -3.40
CA ALA A 141 4.85 19.26 -2.07
C ALA A 141 4.03 20.55 -2.14
N LYS A 142 4.30 21.41 -3.12
CA LYS A 142 3.51 22.60 -3.41
C LYS A 142 2.10 22.24 -3.82
N GLU A 143 1.97 21.34 -4.79
CA GLU A 143 0.66 20.91 -5.30
C GLU A 143 -0.19 20.24 -4.22
N MET A 144 0.41 19.38 -3.40
CA MET A 144 -0.26 18.71 -2.28
C MET A 144 -0.76 19.69 -1.20
N SER A 145 -0.10 20.85 -1.04
CA SER A 145 -0.49 21.86 -0.05
C SER A 145 -1.58 22.82 -0.52
N GLU A 146 -2.01 22.74 -1.78
CA GLU A 146 -3.05 23.61 -2.35
C GLU A 146 -4.44 23.25 -1.81
N THR A 147 -4.90 23.96 -0.77
CA THR A 147 -6.16 23.68 -0.07
C THR A 147 -7.41 23.74 -0.96
N LYS A 148 -7.36 24.46 -2.10
CA LYS A 148 -8.44 24.48 -3.11
C LYS A 148 -8.69 23.11 -3.75
N ASN A 149 -7.70 22.19 -3.66
CA ASN A 149 -7.74 20.84 -4.21
C ASN A 149 -8.24 19.80 -3.21
N ARG A 150 -8.53 20.20 -1.95
CA ARG A 150 -9.05 19.29 -0.93
C ARG A 150 -10.33 18.60 -1.41
N GLY A 151 -10.36 17.28 -1.33
CA GLY A 151 -11.47 16.44 -1.80
C GLY A 151 -11.67 16.41 -3.32
N LYS A 152 -10.81 17.09 -4.09
CA LYS A 152 -10.74 17.00 -5.56
C LYS A 152 -9.58 16.10 -5.96
N ILE A 153 -8.37 16.43 -5.55
CA ILE A 153 -7.19 15.60 -5.77
C ILE A 153 -6.83 14.97 -4.42
N ILE A 154 -7.02 13.65 -4.33
CA ILE A 154 -6.76 12.88 -3.10
C ILE A 154 -5.43 12.16 -3.28
N TRP A 155 -4.41 12.63 -2.57
CA TRP A 155 -3.08 12.03 -2.64
C TRP A 155 -2.97 10.79 -1.76
N VAL A 156 -2.46 9.70 -2.32
CA VAL A 156 -2.19 8.46 -1.58
C VAL A 156 -0.78 7.99 -1.90
N PHE A 157 0.08 8.03 -0.91
CA PHE A 157 1.45 7.54 -1.03
C PHE A 157 1.59 6.20 -0.31
N ALA A 158 2.21 5.22 -0.95
CA ALA A 158 2.52 3.93 -0.35
C ALA A 158 4.03 3.69 -0.33
N THR A 159 4.54 3.19 0.79
CA THR A 159 5.97 2.86 0.94
C THR A 159 6.20 1.79 1.99
N SER A 160 7.27 1.02 1.84
CA SER A 160 7.79 0.15 2.91
C SER A 160 8.86 0.84 3.76
N ARG A 161 9.32 2.03 3.36
CA ARG A 161 10.38 2.80 4.00
C ARG A 161 9.94 4.26 4.22
N PRO A 162 8.94 4.52 5.10
CA PRO A 162 8.47 5.87 5.36
C PRO A 162 9.54 6.78 6.00
N ASP A 163 10.57 6.17 6.59
CA ASP A 163 11.75 6.85 7.12
C ASP A 163 12.62 7.52 6.04
N LEU A 164 12.52 7.05 4.78
CA LEU A 164 13.22 7.63 3.63
C LEU A 164 12.44 8.75 2.95
N LEU A 165 11.14 8.90 3.24
CA LEU A 165 10.36 10.03 2.72
C LEU A 165 10.79 11.33 3.37
N GLU A 166 10.82 12.39 2.58
CA GLU A 166 11.06 13.75 3.09
C GLU A 166 10.02 14.13 4.13
N VAL A 167 10.50 14.66 5.27
CA VAL A 167 9.65 15.05 6.41
C VAL A 167 8.58 16.06 5.99
N ASP A 168 8.90 16.91 5.04
CA ASP A 168 8.02 17.96 4.56
C ASP A 168 6.76 17.43 3.86
N LEU A 169 6.81 16.26 3.18
CA LEU A 169 5.62 15.60 2.62
C LEU A 169 4.68 15.08 3.72
N LYS A 170 5.24 14.69 4.85
CA LYS A 170 4.50 14.09 5.98
C LYS A 170 3.89 15.12 6.93
N ARG A 171 4.02 16.42 6.61
CA ARG A 171 3.44 17.49 7.42
C ARG A 171 1.93 17.61 7.23
N PRO A 172 1.20 18.07 8.26
CA PRO A 172 -0.20 18.43 8.14
C PRO A 172 -0.44 19.39 6.96
N GLY A 173 -1.53 19.17 6.22
CA GLY A 173 -1.85 19.89 4.98
C GLY A 173 -1.28 19.24 3.73
N ARG A 174 -0.67 18.03 3.83
CA ARG A 174 -0.16 17.22 2.70
C ARG A 174 -0.57 15.77 2.88
N LEU A 175 0.26 14.94 3.54
CA LEU A 175 -0.11 13.59 3.96
C LEU A 175 -0.60 13.68 5.41
N ASP A 176 -1.89 13.94 5.60
CA ASP A 176 -2.46 14.23 6.92
C ASP A 176 -2.66 12.98 7.77
N VAL A 177 -2.94 11.85 7.12
CA VAL A 177 -3.27 10.60 7.79
C VAL A 177 -2.30 9.50 7.36
N HIS A 178 -1.67 8.86 8.34
CA HIS A 178 -0.71 7.79 8.08
C HIS A 178 -1.26 6.47 8.60
N PHE A 179 -1.48 5.53 7.69
CA PHE A 179 -1.95 4.18 7.97
C PHE A 179 -0.81 3.18 7.97
N PRO A 180 -0.52 2.51 9.09
CA PRO A 180 0.41 1.39 9.11
C PRO A 180 -0.31 0.09 8.72
N LEU A 181 0.22 -0.65 7.76
CA LEU A 181 -0.27 -1.98 7.40
C LEU A 181 0.67 -3.07 7.90
N PHE A 182 0.08 -4.06 8.52
CA PHE A 182 0.78 -5.23 9.08
C PHE A 182 0.34 -6.51 8.36
N PRO A 183 1.13 -7.57 8.42
CA PRO A 183 0.63 -8.90 8.06
C PRO A 183 -0.51 -9.29 9.00
N PRO A 184 -1.36 -10.26 8.63
CA PRO A 184 -2.43 -10.73 9.51
C PRO A 184 -1.92 -11.07 10.91
N GLN A 185 -2.64 -10.62 11.94
CA GLN A 185 -2.27 -10.76 13.35
C GLN A 185 -3.02 -11.90 14.03
N THR A 186 -4.17 -12.28 13.47
CA THR A 186 -5.06 -13.27 14.04
C THR A 186 -5.34 -14.41 13.05
N GLU A 187 -5.72 -15.58 13.56
CA GLU A 187 -6.12 -16.70 12.72
C GLU A 187 -7.33 -16.34 11.83
N LYS A 188 -8.23 -15.51 12.33
CA LYS A 188 -9.37 -15.01 11.54
C LYS A 188 -8.89 -14.20 10.34
N GLU A 189 -7.98 -13.25 10.54
CA GLU A 189 -7.43 -12.43 9.45
C GLU A 189 -6.68 -13.28 8.42
N TYR A 190 -5.94 -14.29 8.84
CA TYR A 190 -5.33 -15.26 7.93
C TYR A 190 -6.37 -16.00 7.10
N ARG A 191 -7.44 -16.48 7.72
CA ARG A 191 -8.54 -17.15 7.00
C ARG A 191 -9.20 -16.20 5.99
N ASP A 192 -9.50 -14.98 6.42
CA ASP A 192 -10.11 -13.97 5.54
C ASP A 192 -9.19 -13.66 4.35
N LEU A 193 -7.87 -13.60 4.57
CA LEU A 193 -6.88 -13.39 3.52
C LEU A 193 -6.81 -14.56 2.54
N PHE A 194 -6.80 -15.81 3.03
CA PHE A 194 -6.88 -16.99 2.17
C PHE A 194 -8.14 -16.99 1.32
N LEU A 195 -9.30 -16.67 1.91
CA LEU A 195 -10.57 -16.57 1.20
C LEU A 195 -10.57 -15.46 0.15
N GLY A 196 -10.00 -14.30 0.46
CA GLY A 196 -9.84 -13.21 -0.49
C GLY A 196 -8.97 -13.60 -1.68
N ILE A 197 -7.82 -14.22 -1.42
CA ILE A 197 -6.90 -14.69 -2.44
C ILE A 197 -7.51 -15.83 -3.27
N SER A 198 -8.21 -16.79 -2.66
CA SER A 198 -8.85 -17.88 -3.36
C SER A 198 -9.91 -17.39 -4.36
N LYS A 199 -10.70 -16.38 -3.98
CA LYS A 199 -11.64 -15.71 -4.87
C LYS A 199 -10.92 -14.98 -6.02
N LYS A 200 -9.85 -14.25 -5.72
CA LYS A 200 -9.00 -13.58 -6.72
C LYS A 200 -8.45 -14.57 -7.76
N LEU A 201 -8.01 -15.74 -7.31
CA LEU A 201 -7.48 -16.81 -8.15
C LEU A 201 -8.58 -17.65 -8.84
N LYS A 202 -9.86 -17.32 -8.65
CA LYS A 202 -11.03 -18.05 -9.17
C LYS A 202 -11.14 -19.51 -8.71
N TYR A 203 -10.60 -19.80 -7.53
CA TYR A 203 -10.69 -21.08 -6.82
C TYR A 203 -11.31 -20.86 -5.42
N PRO A 204 -12.61 -20.57 -5.34
CA PRO A 204 -13.26 -20.28 -4.06
C PRO A 204 -13.18 -21.51 -3.13
N MET A 205 -12.79 -21.26 -1.89
CA MET A 205 -12.68 -22.25 -0.83
C MET A 205 -13.75 -22.05 0.23
N ASP A 206 -14.15 -23.14 0.91
CA ASP A 206 -14.93 -23.07 2.13
C ASP A 206 -14.01 -22.64 3.30
N PRO A 207 -14.46 -21.76 4.21
CA PRO A 207 -13.65 -21.36 5.37
C PRO A 207 -13.14 -22.52 6.23
N LYS A 208 -13.87 -23.63 6.30
CA LYS A 208 -13.46 -24.84 7.04
C LYS A 208 -12.29 -25.59 6.40
N ASP A 209 -12.07 -25.39 5.10
CA ASP A 209 -11.05 -26.09 4.31
C ASP A 209 -9.69 -25.39 4.34
N ILE A 210 -9.61 -24.21 5.01
CA ILE A 210 -8.35 -23.48 5.15
C ILE A 210 -7.51 -24.13 6.24
N PRO A 211 -6.29 -24.59 5.93
CA PRO A 211 -5.41 -25.22 6.91
C PRO A 211 -4.97 -24.25 8.01
N HIS A 212 -4.75 -24.78 9.21
CA HIS A 212 -4.09 -24.02 10.27
C HIS A 212 -2.64 -23.73 9.89
N LEU A 213 -2.18 -22.51 10.17
CA LEU A 213 -0.80 -22.14 10.00
C LEU A 213 0.10 -22.73 11.09
N PRO A 214 1.38 -22.99 10.80
CA PRO A 214 2.33 -23.38 11.83
C PRO A 214 2.40 -22.32 12.93
N LYS A 215 2.52 -22.75 14.18
CA LYS A 215 2.59 -21.85 15.34
C LYS A 215 3.75 -20.87 15.21
N GLY A 216 3.47 -19.58 15.32
CA GLY A 216 4.46 -18.51 15.20
C GLY A 216 4.85 -18.15 13.77
N ALA A 217 4.24 -18.77 12.75
CA ALA A 217 4.45 -18.37 11.36
C ALA A 217 3.74 -17.04 11.07
N VAL A 218 4.46 -16.13 10.42
CA VAL A 218 3.95 -14.85 9.96
C VAL A 218 4.14 -14.79 8.46
N TYR A 219 3.04 -14.86 7.72
CA TYR A 219 3.06 -14.75 6.26
C TYR A 219 2.39 -13.47 5.80
N SER A 220 3.01 -12.78 4.87
CA SER A 220 2.43 -11.67 4.14
C SER A 220 1.39 -12.14 3.12
N GLY A 221 0.58 -11.22 2.59
CA GLY A 221 -0.39 -11.53 1.54
C GLY A 221 0.25 -12.14 0.29
N ASN A 222 1.42 -11.64 -0.11
CA ASN A 222 2.15 -12.18 -1.27
C ASN A 222 2.66 -13.61 -1.01
N GLU A 223 3.09 -13.92 0.21
CA GLU A 223 3.53 -15.27 0.55
C GLU A 223 2.35 -16.24 0.56
N ILE A 224 1.20 -15.84 1.09
CA ILE A 224 -0.03 -16.65 1.04
C ILE A 224 -0.49 -16.85 -0.41
N GLU A 225 -0.46 -15.81 -1.26
CA GLU A 225 -0.76 -15.96 -2.67
C GLU A 225 0.20 -16.94 -3.35
N GLY A 226 1.49 -16.87 -3.05
CA GLY A 226 2.49 -17.83 -3.54
C GLY A 226 2.22 -19.27 -3.08
N ILE A 227 1.80 -19.46 -1.82
CA ILE A 227 1.40 -20.77 -1.28
C ILE A 227 0.18 -21.31 -2.04
N MET A 228 -0.85 -20.46 -2.26
CA MET A 228 -2.05 -20.83 -3.01
C MET A 228 -1.72 -21.22 -4.46
N VAL A 229 -0.95 -20.40 -5.16
CA VAL A 229 -0.53 -20.68 -6.56
C VAL A 229 0.26 -21.99 -6.65
N ARG A 230 1.16 -22.24 -5.68
CA ARG A 230 1.92 -23.51 -5.63
C ARG A 230 0.99 -24.71 -5.40
N ALA A 231 0.01 -24.56 -4.51
CA ALA A 231 -0.96 -25.63 -4.25
C ALA A 231 -1.84 -25.90 -5.47
N LEU A 232 -2.33 -24.88 -6.14
CA LEU A 232 -3.10 -25.00 -7.39
C LEU A 232 -2.29 -25.66 -8.48
N ARG A 233 -1.01 -25.30 -8.63
CA ARG A 233 -0.12 -25.98 -9.59
C ARG A 233 -0.01 -27.48 -9.32
N VAL A 234 0.12 -27.87 -8.05
CA VAL A 234 0.15 -29.31 -7.69
C VAL A 234 -1.16 -29.97 -8.04
N LEU A 235 -2.30 -29.33 -7.69
CA LEU A 235 -3.64 -29.84 -7.98
C LEU A 235 -3.85 -30.12 -9.49
N GLU A 236 -3.42 -29.17 -10.34
CA GLU A 236 -3.61 -29.28 -11.79
C GLU A 236 -2.68 -30.32 -12.46
N LEU A 237 -1.50 -30.57 -11.88
CA LEU A 237 -0.53 -31.52 -12.41
C LEU A 237 -0.69 -32.95 -11.85
N GLU A 238 -1.46 -33.12 -10.81
CA GLU A 238 -1.64 -34.44 -10.16
C GLU A 238 -2.51 -35.37 -11.01
N LYS A 239 -2.04 -36.61 -11.19
CA LYS A 239 -2.81 -37.66 -11.87
C LYS A 239 -3.78 -38.31 -10.86
N GLU A 240 -4.78 -39.04 -11.37
CA GLU A 240 -5.73 -39.78 -10.52
C GLU A 240 -5.02 -40.77 -9.56
N PRO A 241 -5.51 -40.94 -8.30
CA PRO A 241 -6.55 -40.17 -7.64
C PRO A 241 -6.06 -38.78 -7.20
N LYS A 242 -6.88 -37.74 -7.44
CA LYS A 242 -6.54 -36.36 -7.06
C LYS A 242 -6.76 -36.13 -5.57
N ARG A 243 -5.76 -35.56 -4.90
CA ARG A 243 -5.91 -35.01 -3.55
C ARG A 243 -6.79 -33.75 -3.60
N SER A 244 -7.46 -33.45 -2.52
CA SER A 244 -8.22 -32.20 -2.40
C SER A 244 -7.28 -31.00 -2.25
N LEU A 245 -7.72 -29.79 -2.65
CA LEU A 245 -6.95 -28.57 -2.48
C LEU A 245 -6.55 -28.32 -1.01
N PRO A 246 -7.41 -28.52 0.01
CA PRO A 246 -7.02 -28.41 1.41
C PRO A 246 -5.87 -29.35 1.82
N GLU A 247 -5.87 -30.59 1.37
CA GLU A 247 -4.80 -31.57 1.65
C GLU A 247 -3.47 -31.11 1.04
N ILE A 248 -3.50 -30.64 -0.23
CA ILE A 248 -2.32 -30.14 -0.92
C ILE A 248 -1.79 -28.87 -0.23
N LEU A 249 -2.69 -27.94 0.14
CA LEU A 249 -2.33 -26.72 0.88
C LEU A 249 -1.64 -27.05 2.21
N GLY A 250 -2.19 -27.99 2.98
CA GLY A 250 -1.58 -28.43 4.23
C GLY A 250 -0.16 -28.98 4.04
N GLY A 251 0.12 -29.65 2.92
CA GLY A 251 1.45 -30.11 2.54
C GLY A 251 2.37 -28.94 2.17
N VAL A 252 1.90 -28.06 1.29
CA VAL A 252 2.69 -26.90 0.81
C VAL A 252 3.07 -25.97 1.95
N ILE A 253 2.15 -25.66 2.88
CA ILE A 253 2.42 -24.80 4.05
C ILE A 253 3.55 -25.36 4.92
N LYS A 254 3.64 -26.68 5.09
CA LYS A 254 4.72 -27.33 5.85
C LYS A 254 6.08 -27.22 5.18
N GLU A 255 6.09 -27.17 3.85
CA GLU A 255 7.32 -27.11 3.04
C GLU A 255 7.84 -25.67 2.84
N VAL A 256 6.95 -24.67 2.93
CA VAL A 256 7.32 -23.26 2.73
C VAL A 256 8.17 -22.79 3.91
N LYS A 257 9.36 -22.29 3.59
CA LYS A 257 10.23 -21.64 4.59
C LYS A 257 9.79 -20.20 4.78
N ALA A 258 9.68 -19.79 6.04
CA ALA A 258 9.47 -18.37 6.39
C ALA A 258 10.59 -17.50 5.82
N ASN A 259 10.28 -16.23 5.55
CA ASN A 259 11.23 -15.28 4.98
C ASN A 259 12.48 -15.14 5.87
N ALA A 260 13.66 -15.25 5.27
CA ALA A 260 14.95 -15.16 5.98
C ALA A 260 15.25 -13.74 6.51
N ASN A 261 14.60 -12.70 5.97
CA ASN A 261 14.87 -11.30 6.29
C ASN A 261 14.00 -10.76 7.45
N THR A 262 13.74 -11.56 8.47
CA THR A 262 12.83 -11.23 9.59
C THR A 262 13.16 -9.88 10.25
N ARG A 263 14.45 -9.58 10.49
CA ARG A 263 14.89 -8.33 11.12
C ARG A 263 14.66 -7.10 10.25
N LYS A 264 14.84 -7.22 8.94
CA LYS A 264 14.56 -6.14 8.00
C LYS A 264 13.05 -5.87 7.92
N LEU A 265 12.23 -6.92 7.93
CA LEU A 265 10.78 -6.80 7.94
C LEU A 265 10.26 -6.16 9.25
N GLU A 266 10.84 -6.56 10.40
CA GLU A 266 10.53 -5.96 11.70
C GLU A 266 10.91 -4.47 11.75
N TYR A 267 12.05 -4.09 11.18
CA TYR A 267 12.41 -2.69 11.02
C TYR A 267 11.34 -1.91 10.24
N MET A 268 10.86 -2.46 9.11
CA MET A 268 9.82 -1.81 8.29
C MET A 268 8.51 -1.63 9.05
N ASP A 269 8.13 -2.59 9.90
CA ASP A 269 6.94 -2.45 10.76
C ASP A 269 7.13 -1.35 11.79
N LEU A 270 8.27 -1.32 12.48
CA LEU A 270 8.54 -0.31 13.50
C LEU A 270 8.60 1.12 12.93
N VAL A 271 9.16 1.31 11.74
CA VAL A 271 9.13 2.64 11.13
C VAL A 271 7.72 3.02 10.66
N ALA A 272 6.87 2.06 10.27
CA ALA A 272 5.47 2.32 9.99
C ALA A 272 4.70 2.67 11.28
N VAL A 273 4.99 2.01 12.40
CA VAL A 273 4.43 2.34 13.73
C VAL A 273 4.81 3.75 14.14
N ARG A 274 6.08 4.14 14.01
CA ARG A 274 6.59 5.47 14.34
C ARG A 274 5.88 6.58 13.56
N GLU A 275 5.59 6.34 12.30
CA GLU A 275 4.95 7.32 11.41
C GLU A 275 3.41 7.34 11.56
N CYS A 276 2.81 6.41 12.30
CA CYS A 276 1.37 6.33 12.49
C CYS A 276 0.81 7.59 13.15
N THR A 277 -0.26 8.15 12.59
CA THR A 277 -0.88 9.37 13.11
C THR A 277 -1.95 9.14 14.17
N ASP A 278 -2.47 7.91 14.31
CA ASP A 278 -3.53 7.61 15.27
C ASP A 278 -3.37 6.17 15.83
N SER A 279 -3.33 6.05 17.14
CA SER A 279 -3.13 4.77 17.83
C SER A 279 -4.21 3.71 17.55
N GLN A 280 -5.41 4.12 17.13
CA GLN A 280 -6.47 3.19 16.72
C GLN A 280 -6.10 2.30 15.53
N PHE A 281 -5.12 2.73 14.72
CA PHE A 281 -4.64 1.97 13.57
C PHE A 281 -3.58 0.93 13.92
N LEU A 282 -3.07 0.96 15.15
CA LEU A 282 -2.02 0.06 15.61
C LEU A 282 -2.59 -1.24 16.22
N PRO A 283 -1.98 -2.40 15.93
CA PRO A 283 -2.19 -3.60 16.74
C PRO A 283 -1.85 -3.35 18.20
N ARG A 284 -2.51 -4.07 19.11
CA ARG A 284 -2.34 -3.88 20.58
C ARG A 284 -0.90 -3.94 21.03
N GLU A 285 -0.10 -4.83 20.44
CA GLU A 285 1.32 -5.00 20.78
C GLU A 285 2.15 -3.74 20.51
N TYR A 286 1.85 -3.01 19.44
CA TYR A 286 2.53 -1.76 19.10
C TYR A 286 1.92 -0.55 19.79
N ALA A 287 0.62 -0.54 20.00
CA ALA A 287 -0.09 0.56 20.68
C ALA A 287 0.33 0.68 22.17
N SER A 288 0.87 -0.39 22.78
CA SER A 288 1.37 -0.39 24.15
C SER A 288 2.81 0.12 24.30
N LEU A 289 3.56 0.28 23.21
CA LEU A 289 4.95 0.73 23.24
C LEU A 289 5.03 2.25 23.38
N SER A 290 5.95 2.71 24.21
CA SER A 290 6.29 4.13 24.25
C SER A 290 7.09 4.57 23.02
N PRO A 291 7.09 5.86 22.68
CA PRO A 291 7.91 6.39 21.58
C PRO A 291 9.40 6.07 21.74
N GLU A 292 9.90 6.09 22.98
CA GLU A 292 11.31 5.76 23.29
C GLU A 292 11.61 4.29 23.04
N GLU A 293 10.71 3.38 23.42
CA GLU A 293 10.86 1.94 23.14
C GLU A 293 10.86 1.64 21.65
N ILE A 294 10.00 2.33 20.87
CA ILE A 294 9.96 2.20 19.41
C ILE A 294 11.29 2.65 18.81
N GLU A 295 11.80 3.82 19.20
CA GLU A 295 13.06 4.35 18.68
C GLU A 295 14.26 3.46 19.02
N ASN A 296 14.35 2.96 20.26
CA ASN A 296 15.39 2.04 20.68
C ASN A 296 15.37 0.73 19.85
N LYS A 297 14.19 0.20 19.55
CA LYS A 297 14.05 -0.99 18.70
C LYS A 297 14.47 -0.70 17.26
N ILE A 298 14.10 0.45 16.71
CA ILE A 298 14.50 0.90 15.36
C ILE A 298 16.02 0.99 15.27
N GLU A 299 16.67 1.66 16.22
CA GLU A 299 18.14 1.79 16.24
C GLU A 299 18.85 0.42 16.34
N ALA A 300 18.34 -0.49 17.16
CA ALA A 300 18.89 -1.84 17.26
C ALA A 300 18.83 -2.63 15.94
N LEU A 301 17.82 -2.36 15.11
CA LEU A 301 17.61 -3.06 13.84
C LEU A 301 18.25 -2.35 12.63
N LYS A 302 18.64 -1.10 12.76
CA LYS A 302 19.16 -0.26 11.67
C LYS A 302 20.35 -0.88 10.92
N ARG A 303 21.18 -1.64 11.62
CA ARG A 303 22.34 -2.35 11.02
C ARG A 303 21.98 -3.49 10.06
N PHE A 304 20.70 -3.89 9.99
CA PHE A 304 20.22 -4.98 9.13
C PHE A 304 19.48 -4.47 7.88
N VAL A 305 19.41 -3.18 7.67
CA VAL A 305 18.68 -2.49 6.61
C VAL A 305 19.64 -1.72 5.73
#